data_c06d0b1194399417640f16b2a2ce251a
#
_entry.id   c06d0b1194399417640f16b2a2ce251a
#
_cell.length_a   1.000
_cell.length_b   1.000
_cell.length_c   1.000
_cell.angle_alpha   90.00
_cell.angle_beta   90.00
_cell.angle_gamma   90.00
#
_symmetry.space_group_name_H-M   'P 1'
#
loop_
_entity.id
_entity.type
_entity.pdbx_description
1 polymer ?
#
loop_
_entity_poly.entity_id
_entity_poly.type
_entity_poly.pdbx_seq_one_letter_code
_entity_poly.pdbx_strand_id
1 'polypeptide(L)'
;MKTLNAFVDSIYCINLDDRKDRWECSSKQFKRHNLFVERISGIKGSDMNLEFPSEIKEGAVGCALSQLFTLKLAKHKKDKKFLLFEDDVEFDDNINEKFFKIYSEIPNDWDMIYLGGQHFHGMNLQKVSENVYKCEYTLCAHSVIFNHTVYDRFINSLIDITKPCDVHYAESHKDINAYVIIPHLTWQRNSYSDIENVNVDYSFLKHHRYPQWGRP
;
A
#
# COMPACT_ATOMS: atom_id res chain seq x y z
N MET A 1 -10.49 21.35 -8.77
CA MET A 1 -10.84 20.17 -7.93
C MET A 1 -9.66 19.86 -7.04
N LYS A 2 -9.88 19.56 -5.74
CA LYS A 2 -8.80 19.09 -4.85
C LYS A 2 -8.34 17.70 -5.30
N THR A 3 -7.03 17.45 -5.27
CA THR A 3 -6.45 16.13 -5.56
C THR A 3 -5.71 15.60 -4.33
N LEU A 4 -5.38 14.32 -4.32
CA LEU A 4 -4.61 13.70 -3.23
C LEU A 4 -3.30 14.45 -2.95
N ASN A 5 -2.71 15.15 -3.94
CA ASN A 5 -1.54 16.02 -3.72
C ASN A 5 -1.80 17.15 -2.68
N ALA A 6 -3.05 17.58 -2.52
CA ALA A 6 -3.39 18.61 -1.52
C ALA A 6 -3.59 18.02 -0.11
N PHE A 7 -3.61 16.70 0.00
CA PHE A 7 -3.80 16.00 1.27
C PHE A 7 -2.49 15.52 1.88
N VAL A 8 -1.56 15.05 1.08
CA VAL A 8 -0.25 14.52 1.51
C VAL A 8 0.89 15.45 1.10
N ASP A 9 2.02 15.36 1.81
CA ASP A 9 3.21 16.17 1.51
C ASP A 9 3.95 15.61 0.29
N SER A 10 3.96 14.28 0.12
CA SER A 10 4.58 13.58 -1.01
C SER A 10 3.74 12.39 -1.46
N ILE A 11 3.83 12.05 -2.75
CA ILE A 11 3.30 10.81 -3.31
C ILE A 11 4.45 10.06 -3.97
N TYR A 12 4.68 8.83 -3.56
CA TYR A 12 5.72 7.95 -4.09
C TYR A 12 5.12 6.76 -4.82
N CYS A 13 5.85 6.25 -5.81
CA CYS A 13 5.53 4.97 -6.43
C CYS A 13 6.80 4.13 -6.56
N ILE A 14 6.83 2.96 -5.94
CA ILE A 14 7.91 1.99 -6.07
C ILE A 14 7.75 1.24 -7.39
N ASN A 15 8.82 1.20 -8.19
CA ASN A 15 8.86 0.50 -9.46
C ASN A 15 10.27 -0.01 -9.74
N LEU A 16 10.42 -1.28 -10.10
CA LEU A 16 11.70 -1.85 -10.52
C LEU A 16 12.18 -1.21 -11.83
N ASP A 17 13.49 -0.98 -11.97
CA ASP A 17 14.06 -0.27 -13.12
C ASP A 17 13.91 -1.04 -14.44
N ASP A 18 13.83 -2.36 -14.38
CA ASP A 18 13.58 -3.23 -15.52
C ASP A 18 12.07 -3.36 -15.87
N ARG A 19 11.15 -2.96 -14.99
CA ARG A 19 9.71 -2.97 -15.22
C ARG A 19 9.20 -1.64 -15.80
N LYS A 20 9.78 -1.23 -16.93
CA LYS A 20 9.37 -0.02 -17.67
C LYS A 20 7.91 -0.09 -18.15
N ASP A 21 7.44 -1.29 -18.49
CA ASP A 21 6.06 -1.60 -18.86
C ASP A 21 5.07 -1.18 -17.76
N ARG A 22 5.38 -1.57 -16.51
CA ARG A 22 4.54 -1.23 -15.36
C ARG A 22 4.57 0.26 -15.05
N TRP A 23 5.77 0.89 -15.11
CA TRP A 23 5.89 2.34 -14.93
C TRP A 23 5.09 3.13 -15.96
N GLU A 24 5.14 2.73 -17.24
CA GLU A 24 4.38 3.39 -18.29
C GLU A 24 2.87 3.31 -18.03
N CYS A 25 2.36 2.16 -17.59
CA CYS A 25 0.96 2.00 -17.23
C CYS A 25 0.57 2.89 -16.06
N SER A 26 1.35 2.85 -14.95
CA SER A 26 1.03 3.59 -13.73
C SER A 26 1.16 5.09 -13.93
N SER A 27 2.19 5.56 -14.66
CA SER A 27 2.37 6.98 -14.97
C SER A 27 1.23 7.58 -15.81
N LYS A 28 0.63 6.79 -16.71
CA LYS A 28 -0.59 7.19 -17.43
C LYS A 28 -1.77 7.38 -16.47
N GLN A 29 -1.92 6.48 -15.51
CA GLN A 29 -2.95 6.57 -14.47
C GLN A 29 -2.73 7.81 -13.60
N PHE A 30 -1.51 8.04 -13.12
CA PHE A 30 -1.18 9.23 -12.32
C PHE A 30 -1.52 10.53 -13.06
N LYS A 31 -1.16 10.60 -14.34
CA LYS A 31 -1.46 11.74 -15.21
C LYS A 31 -2.97 11.96 -15.38
N ARG A 32 -3.74 10.88 -15.60
CA ARG A 32 -5.20 10.91 -15.72
C ARG A 32 -5.87 11.49 -14.48
N HIS A 33 -5.33 11.19 -13.30
CA HIS A 33 -5.88 11.65 -12.01
C HIS A 33 -5.20 12.90 -11.46
N ASN A 34 -4.33 13.57 -12.24
CA ASN A 34 -3.56 14.76 -11.82
C ASN A 34 -2.76 14.53 -10.53
N LEU A 35 -2.13 13.37 -10.38
CA LEU A 35 -1.26 13.04 -9.27
C LEU A 35 0.20 13.32 -9.64
N PHE A 36 0.91 14.07 -8.78
CA PHE A 36 2.33 14.32 -8.89
C PHE A 36 3.09 13.26 -8.09
N VAL A 37 3.58 12.26 -8.79
CA VAL A 37 4.16 11.07 -8.17
C VAL A 37 5.65 11.02 -8.43
N GLU A 38 6.44 10.95 -7.37
CA GLU A 38 7.87 10.70 -7.42
C GLU A 38 8.12 9.20 -7.53
N ARG A 39 8.84 8.79 -8.59
CA ARG A 39 9.22 7.39 -8.78
C ARG A 39 10.37 7.04 -7.84
N ILE A 40 10.22 5.95 -7.11
CA ILE A 40 11.27 5.33 -6.31
C ILE A 40 11.75 4.09 -7.06
N SER A 41 13.07 4.04 -7.34
CA SER A 41 13.68 2.82 -7.90
C SER A 41 13.55 1.68 -6.91
N GLY A 42 12.82 0.65 -7.29
CA GLY A 42 12.58 -0.53 -6.47
C GLY A 42 13.86 -1.35 -6.33
N ILE A 43 14.04 -1.93 -5.16
CA ILE A 43 15.17 -2.82 -4.86
C ILE A 43 14.80 -4.23 -5.29
N LYS A 44 15.67 -4.84 -6.10
CA LYS A 44 15.51 -6.23 -6.52
C LYS A 44 16.17 -7.14 -5.49
N GLY A 45 15.37 -7.97 -4.83
CA GLY A 45 15.88 -8.85 -3.77
C GLY A 45 16.96 -9.82 -4.25
N SER A 46 16.85 -10.33 -5.49
CA SER A 46 17.84 -11.19 -6.11
C SER A 46 19.22 -10.54 -6.31
N ASP A 47 19.28 -9.22 -6.36
CA ASP A 47 20.55 -8.48 -6.54
C ASP A 47 21.25 -8.22 -5.20
N MET A 48 20.56 -8.54 -4.09
CA MET A 48 21.08 -8.37 -2.74
C MET A 48 21.90 -9.61 -2.34
N ASN A 49 23.19 -9.43 -2.11
CA ASN A 49 24.05 -10.50 -1.59
C ASN A 49 23.91 -10.62 -0.06
N LEU A 50 22.68 -10.90 0.39
CA LEU A 50 22.31 -11.02 1.81
C LEU A 50 21.64 -12.38 2.04
N GLU A 51 21.91 -12.98 3.20
CA GLU A 51 21.19 -14.17 3.65
C GLU A 51 19.86 -13.77 4.30
N PHE A 52 18.77 -14.33 3.79
CA PHE A 52 17.43 -14.16 4.35
C PHE A 52 16.85 -15.52 4.75
N PRO A 53 15.85 -15.55 5.65
CA PRO A 53 15.11 -16.78 5.94
C PRO A 53 14.59 -17.43 4.65
N SER A 54 14.80 -18.72 4.50
CA SER A 54 14.43 -19.51 3.29
C SER A 54 12.93 -19.47 2.97
N GLU A 55 12.12 -19.15 3.96
CA GLU A 55 10.66 -19.05 3.88
C GLU A 55 10.19 -17.77 3.16
N ILE A 56 11.09 -16.77 2.99
CA ILE A 56 10.73 -15.50 2.37
C ILE A 56 11.25 -15.46 0.93
N LYS A 57 10.37 -15.15 0.00
CA LYS A 57 10.74 -14.96 -1.40
C LYS A 57 11.62 -13.73 -1.57
N GLU A 58 12.65 -13.82 -2.40
CA GLU A 58 13.57 -12.69 -2.70
C GLU A 58 12.82 -11.44 -3.16
N GLY A 59 11.76 -11.59 -3.97
CA GLY A 59 10.92 -10.47 -4.38
C GLY A 59 10.22 -9.76 -3.21
N ALA A 60 9.80 -10.51 -2.19
CA ALA A 60 9.21 -9.94 -0.97
C ALA A 60 10.24 -9.17 -0.13
N VAL A 61 11.49 -9.66 -0.11
CA VAL A 61 12.62 -8.94 0.51
C VAL A 61 12.87 -7.62 -0.22
N GLY A 62 12.96 -7.64 -1.54
CA GLY A 62 13.14 -6.43 -2.36
C GLY A 62 12.02 -5.41 -2.14
N CYS A 63 10.77 -5.88 -2.07
CA CYS A 63 9.62 -5.06 -1.74
C CYS A 63 9.75 -4.40 -0.35
N ALA A 64 10.08 -5.18 0.68
CA ALA A 64 10.25 -4.68 2.04
C ALA A 64 11.37 -3.64 2.15
N LEU A 65 12.53 -3.88 1.50
CA LEU A 65 13.64 -2.92 1.43
C LEU A 65 13.26 -1.63 0.71
N SER A 66 12.50 -1.73 -0.38
CA SER A 66 12.03 -0.56 -1.13
C SER A 66 11.07 0.28 -0.29
N GLN A 67 10.19 -0.34 0.47
CA GLN A 67 9.28 0.35 1.39
C GLN A 67 10.03 0.95 2.58
N LEU A 68 11.01 0.24 3.14
CA LEU A 68 11.92 0.76 4.18
C LEU A 68 12.67 2.01 3.71
N PHE A 69 13.20 1.97 2.48
CA PHE A 69 13.87 3.12 1.87
C PHE A 69 12.90 4.30 1.74
N THR A 70 11.69 4.08 1.25
CA THR A 70 10.67 5.13 1.07
C THR A 70 10.26 5.76 2.40
N LEU A 71 10.06 4.96 3.45
CA LEU A 71 9.78 5.46 4.81
C LEU A 71 10.92 6.34 5.35
N LYS A 72 12.18 5.90 5.17
CA LYS A 72 13.36 6.68 5.56
C LYS A 72 13.48 7.97 4.76
N LEU A 73 13.17 7.96 3.47
CA LEU A 73 13.15 9.14 2.61
C LEU A 73 12.11 10.14 3.07
N ALA A 74 10.87 9.71 3.29
CA ALA A 74 9.78 10.57 3.79
C ALA A 74 10.14 11.18 5.15
N LYS A 75 10.70 10.40 6.06
CA LYS A 75 11.20 10.90 7.34
C LYS A 75 12.32 11.92 7.18
N HIS A 76 13.28 11.69 6.28
CA HIS A 76 14.37 12.62 5.99
C HIS A 76 13.86 13.94 5.40
N LYS A 77 12.89 13.88 4.47
CA LYS A 77 12.22 15.05 3.90
C LYS A 77 11.32 15.79 4.91
N LYS A 78 11.06 15.19 6.08
CA LYS A 78 10.14 15.67 7.13
C LYS A 78 8.69 15.72 6.66
N ASP A 79 8.31 14.83 5.74
CA ASP A 79 6.92 14.66 5.34
C ASP A 79 6.10 14.25 6.58
N LYS A 80 5.03 14.97 6.85
CA LYS A 80 4.10 14.60 7.94
C LYS A 80 3.20 13.45 7.53
N LYS A 81 2.94 13.35 6.24
CA LYS A 81 2.17 12.24 5.66
C LYS A 81 2.52 12.08 4.19
N PHE A 82 2.65 10.85 3.74
CA PHE A 82 2.88 10.52 2.34
C PHE A 82 1.97 9.40 1.88
N LEU A 83 1.70 9.37 0.59
CA LEU A 83 0.99 8.29 -0.08
C LEU A 83 1.99 7.45 -0.85
N LEU A 84 1.97 6.14 -0.62
CA LEU A 84 2.76 5.16 -1.33
C LEU A 84 1.88 4.37 -2.29
N PHE A 85 2.35 4.22 -3.53
CA PHE A 85 1.81 3.32 -4.52
C PHE A 85 2.83 2.24 -4.90
N GLU A 86 2.34 1.07 -5.27
CA GLU A 86 3.06 0.08 -6.08
C GLU A 86 2.71 0.27 -7.56
N ASP A 87 3.57 -0.21 -8.45
CA ASP A 87 3.48 0.07 -9.90
C ASP A 87 2.41 -0.73 -10.66
N ASP A 88 1.64 -1.54 -9.93
CA ASP A 88 0.46 -2.24 -10.43
C ASP A 88 -0.87 -1.64 -9.95
N VAL A 89 -0.82 -0.47 -9.29
CA VAL A 89 -2.03 0.21 -8.83
C VAL A 89 -2.94 0.62 -9.99
N GLU A 90 -4.23 0.39 -9.81
CA GLU A 90 -5.33 0.94 -10.61
C GLU A 90 -6.26 1.76 -9.73
N PHE A 91 -6.97 2.70 -10.35
CA PHE A 91 -7.75 3.71 -9.65
C PHE A 91 -9.22 3.65 -10.02
N ASP A 92 -10.07 4.01 -9.06
CA ASP A 92 -11.43 4.46 -9.37
C ASP A 92 -11.38 5.75 -10.20
N ASP A 93 -12.26 5.86 -11.20
CA ASP A 93 -12.28 7.00 -12.14
C ASP A 93 -12.40 8.35 -11.42
N ASN A 94 -13.05 8.40 -10.27
CA ASN A 94 -13.29 9.61 -9.49
C ASN A 94 -12.55 9.61 -8.15
N ILE A 95 -11.37 8.97 -8.06
CA ILE A 95 -10.63 8.78 -6.80
C ILE A 95 -10.50 10.06 -5.98
N ASN A 96 -10.11 11.18 -6.59
CA ASN A 96 -9.92 12.45 -5.88
C ASN A 96 -11.24 12.95 -5.26
N GLU A 97 -12.33 12.97 -6.02
CA GLU A 97 -13.63 13.42 -5.52
C GLU A 97 -14.14 12.53 -4.40
N LYS A 98 -14.07 11.20 -4.60
CA LYS A 98 -14.50 10.21 -3.61
C LYS A 98 -13.68 10.31 -2.32
N PHE A 99 -12.35 10.40 -2.43
CA PHE A 99 -11.49 10.55 -1.27
C PHE A 99 -11.88 11.77 -0.42
N PHE A 100 -12.07 12.95 -1.04
CA PHE A 100 -12.41 14.16 -0.29
C PHE A 100 -13.84 14.17 0.25
N LYS A 101 -14.76 13.41 -0.31
CA LYS A 101 -16.08 13.17 0.30
C LYS A 101 -15.99 12.32 1.56
N ILE A 102 -15.15 11.27 1.51
CA ILE A 102 -14.99 10.30 2.60
C ILE A 102 -14.03 10.81 3.69
N TYR A 103 -13.11 11.71 3.34
CA TYR A 103 -12.04 12.14 4.25
C TYR A 103 -12.57 12.67 5.59
N SER A 104 -13.70 13.38 5.61
CA SER A 104 -14.32 13.88 6.85
C SER A 104 -14.86 12.78 7.76
N GLU A 105 -14.98 11.56 7.26
CA GLU A 105 -15.41 10.38 8.02
C GLU A 105 -14.27 9.69 8.75
N ILE A 106 -13.00 9.96 8.35
CA ILE A 106 -11.80 9.35 8.93
C ILE A 106 -11.53 10.00 10.29
N PRO A 107 -11.36 9.23 11.37
CA PRO A 107 -10.97 9.79 12.67
C PRO A 107 -9.68 10.59 12.60
N ASN A 108 -9.57 11.68 13.35
CA ASN A 108 -8.44 12.60 13.28
C ASN A 108 -7.11 12.00 13.81
N ASP A 109 -7.18 10.94 14.58
CA ASP A 109 -6.06 10.22 15.20
C ASP A 109 -5.50 9.08 14.35
N TRP A 110 -5.79 9.09 13.04
CA TRP A 110 -5.32 8.05 12.13
C TRP A 110 -3.79 8.05 11.97
N ASP A 111 -3.24 6.86 11.91
CA ASP A 111 -1.84 6.58 11.67
C ASP A 111 -1.58 6.07 10.25
N MET A 112 -2.53 5.34 9.68
CA MET A 112 -2.43 4.68 8.38
C MET A 112 -3.79 4.58 7.71
N ILE A 113 -3.86 4.85 6.40
CA ILE A 113 -5.10 4.76 5.62
C ILE A 113 -4.83 3.93 4.36
N TYR A 114 -5.54 2.83 4.23
CA TYR A 114 -5.58 2.04 2.99
C TYR A 114 -6.63 2.61 2.04
N LEU A 115 -6.24 2.91 0.81
CA LEU A 115 -7.19 3.26 -0.26
C LEU A 115 -7.80 2.02 -0.94
N GLY A 116 -7.22 0.87 -0.69
CA GLY A 116 -7.65 -0.47 -1.04
C GLY A 116 -6.76 -1.49 -0.37
N GLY A 117 -7.25 -2.71 -0.15
CA GLY A 117 -6.49 -3.75 0.53
C GLY A 117 -7.22 -5.07 0.58
N GLN A 118 -6.55 -6.11 1.03
CA GLN A 118 -7.13 -7.43 1.25
C GLN A 118 -7.43 -7.64 2.73
N HIS A 119 -8.69 -7.86 3.03
CA HIS A 119 -9.15 -8.15 4.39
C HIS A 119 -9.50 -9.62 4.49
N PHE A 120 -9.01 -10.33 5.50
CA PHE A 120 -9.32 -11.74 5.68
C PHE A 120 -10.71 -11.94 6.27
N HIS A 121 -11.42 -12.95 5.73
CA HIS A 121 -12.71 -13.38 6.25
C HIS A 121 -12.56 -13.88 7.70
N GLY A 122 -13.27 -13.25 8.63
CA GLY A 122 -13.22 -13.58 10.07
C GLY A 122 -12.33 -12.66 10.89
N MET A 123 -11.51 -11.80 10.28
CA MET A 123 -10.92 -10.66 10.95
C MET A 123 -11.86 -9.48 10.73
N ASN A 124 -12.55 -9.09 11.78
CA ASN A 124 -13.65 -8.15 11.70
C ASN A 124 -13.10 -6.75 11.42
N LEU A 125 -13.35 -6.24 10.22
CA LEU A 125 -13.28 -4.80 10.00
C LEU A 125 -14.33 -4.14 10.89
N GLN A 126 -13.89 -3.33 11.82
CA GLN A 126 -14.81 -2.58 12.66
C GLN A 126 -15.31 -1.36 11.89
N LYS A 127 -16.61 -1.30 11.61
CA LYS A 127 -17.20 -0.13 10.95
C LYS A 127 -17.10 1.10 11.85
N VAL A 128 -16.49 2.17 11.31
CA VAL A 128 -16.32 3.46 11.99
C VAL A 128 -17.34 4.48 11.50
N SER A 129 -17.57 4.52 10.19
CA SER A 129 -18.53 5.40 9.52
C SER A 129 -19.16 4.70 8.31
N GLU A 130 -19.84 5.45 7.43
CA GLU A 130 -20.44 4.85 6.25
C GLU A 130 -19.40 4.18 5.33
N ASN A 131 -18.25 4.84 5.13
CA ASN A 131 -17.22 4.41 4.17
C ASN A 131 -15.85 4.10 4.82
N VAL A 132 -15.72 4.15 6.15
CA VAL A 132 -14.45 3.95 6.85
C VAL A 132 -14.56 2.81 7.85
N TYR A 133 -13.56 1.94 7.80
CA TYR A 133 -13.46 0.77 8.69
C TYR A 133 -12.08 0.75 9.34
N LYS A 134 -12.01 0.37 10.62
CA LYS A 134 -10.75 0.12 11.32
C LYS A 134 -10.20 -1.23 10.90
N CYS A 135 -8.92 -1.26 10.53
CA CYS A 135 -8.22 -2.49 10.14
C CYS A 135 -7.83 -3.29 11.38
N GLU A 136 -8.08 -4.60 11.37
CA GLU A 136 -7.52 -5.55 12.31
C GLU A 136 -6.34 -6.31 11.70
N TYR A 137 -6.49 -6.71 10.42
CA TYR A 137 -5.45 -7.39 9.65
C TYR A 137 -5.70 -7.20 8.15
N THR A 138 -5.13 -6.16 7.57
CA THR A 138 -5.26 -5.83 6.15
C THR A 138 -3.93 -6.00 5.44
N LEU A 139 -3.92 -6.77 4.36
CA LEU A 139 -2.76 -6.99 3.49
C LEU A 139 -2.86 -6.18 2.20
N CYS A 140 -1.86 -6.33 1.32
CA CYS A 140 -1.71 -5.61 0.06
C CYS A 140 -1.46 -4.11 0.27
N ALA A 141 -0.19 -3.75 0.41
CA ALA A 141 0.23 -2.35 0.62
C ALA A 141 0.37 -1.54 -0.68
N HIS A 142 -0.38 -1.91 -1.74
CA HIS A 142 -0.27 -1.28 -3.07
C HIS A 142 -0.69 0.20 -3.11
N SER A 143 -1.42 0.67 -2.09
CA SER A 143 -1.89 2.05 -2.00
C SER A 143 -2.21 2.43 -0.56
N VAL A 144 -1.27 3.08 0.10
CA VAL A 144 -1.35 3.37 1.54
C VAL A 144 -0.87 4.78 1.85
N ILE A 145 -1.64 5.51 2.67
CA ILE A 145 -1.22 6.78 3.24
C ILE A 145 -0.67 6.53 4.64
N PHE A 146 0.56 6.96 4.87
CA PHE A 146 1.25 6.88 6.16
C PHE A 146 1.30 8.23 6.83
N ASN A 147 1.00 8.28 8.13
CA ASN A 147 1.26 9.43 8.99
C ASN A 147 2.68 9.30 9.60
N HIS A 148 3.35 10.41 9.84
CA HIS A 148 4.69 10.40 10.46
C HIS A 148 4.73 9.70 11.84
N THR A 149 3.59 9.56 12.50
CA THR A 149 3.45 8.88 13.80
C THR A 149 3.92 7.42 13.76
N VAL A 150 3.84 6.75 12.61
CA VAL A 150 4.22 5.34 12.46
C VAL A 150 5.54 5.11 11.73
N TYR A 151 6.24 6.16 11.27
CA TYR A 151 7.48 5.99 10.52
C TYR A 151 8.52 5.17 11.28
N ASP A 152 8.81 5.53 12.53
CA ASP A 152 9.81 4.83 13.33
C ASP A 152 9.40 3.38 13.64
N ARG A 153 8.13 3.14 13.89
CA ARG A 153 7.60 1.79 14.08
C ARG A 153 7.89 0.92 12.86
N PHE A 154 7.51 1.38 11.67
CA PHE A 154 7.67 0.58 10.45
C PHE A 154 9.13 0.53 9.98
N ILE A 155 9.90 1.59 10.12
CA ILE A 155 11.34 1.55 9.87
C ILE A 155 12.00 0.46 10.72
N ASN A 156 11.71 0.41 12.02
CA ASN A 156 12.29 -0.58 12.92
C ASN A 156 11.79 -2.01 12.62
N SER A 157 10.51 -2.18 12.29
CA SER A 157 9.95 -3.50 11.98
C SER A 157 10.48 -4.09 10.66
N LEU A 158 10.88 -3.23 9.70
CA LEU A 158 11.39 -3.65 8.39
C LEU A 158 12.93 -3.75 8.35
N ILE A 159 13.64 -3.51 9.45
CA ILE A 159 15.09 -3.77 9.52
C ILE A 159 15.35 -5.28 9.52
N ASP A 160 14.58 -6.03 10.28
CA ASP A 160 14.65 -7.49 10.32
C ASP A 160 13.54 -8.07 9.43
N ILE A 161 13.86 -8.31 8.16
CA ILE A 161 12.90 -8.82 7.17
C ILE A 161 12.67 -10.30 7.41
N THR A 162 11.69 -10.63 8.24
CA THR A 162 11.29 -12.00 8.57
C THR A 162 9.99 -12.44 7.88
N LYS A 163 9.31 -11.53 7.20
CA LYS A 163 8.03 -11.73 6.50
C LYS A 163 7.80 -10.62 5.47
N PRO A 164 6.82 -10.76 4.56
CA PRO A 164 6.41 -9.68 3.65
C PRO A 164 6.06 -8.38 4.38
N CYS A 165 6.32 -7.22 3.75
CA CYS A 165 6.15 -5.91 4.38
C CYS A 165 4.70 -5.64 4.82
N ASP A 166 3.72 -6.06 4.05
CA ASP A 166 2.30 -5.92 4.36
C ASP A 166 1.88 -6.75 5.58
N VAL A 167 2.53 -7.88 5.84
CA VAL A 167 2.36 -8.67 7.06
C VAL A 167 2.91 -7.92 8.27
N HIS A 168 4.08 -7.28 8.15
CA HIS A 168 4.63 -6.40 9.21
C HIS A 168 3.66 -5.27 9.56
N TYR A 169 3.04 -4.65 8.54
CA TYR A 169 2.04 -3.61 8.76
C TYR A 169 0.78 -4.17 9.44
N ALA A 170 0.25 -5.29 8.91
CA ALA A 170 -0.97 -5.91 9.41
C ALA A 170 -0.88 -6.32 10.89
N GLU A 171 0.25 -6.87 11.32
CA GLU A 171 0.48 -7.23 12.72
C GLU A 171 0.54 -6.01 13.66
N SER A 172 0.85 -4.83 13.11
CA SER A 172 0.87 -3.58 13.87
C SER A 172 -0.51 -2.96 14.04
N HIS A 173 -1.54 -3.39 13.27
CA HIS A 173 -2.87 -2.77 13.30
C HIS A 173 -3.54 -2.79 14.67
N LYS A 174 -3.22 -3.78 15.51
CA LYS A 174 -3.70 -3.86 16.90
C LYS A 174 -3.19 -2.71 17.81
N ASP A 175 -2.06 -2.09 17.42
CA ASP A 175 -1.35 -1.08 18.22
C ASP A 175 -1.43 0.32 17.63
N ILE A 176 -2.02 0.47 16.43
CA ILE A 176 -2.13 1.74 15.69
C ILE A 176 -3.56 1.98 15.22
N ASN A 177 -3.83 3.20 14.80
CA ASN A 177 -5.11 3.57 14.19
C ASN A 177 -5.02 3.45 12.67
N ALA A 178 -5.09 2.21 12.16
CA ALA A 178 -5.14 1.91 10.74
C ALA A 178 -6.60 1.83 10.26
N TYR A 179 -6.90 2.50 9.15
CA TYR A 179 -8.23 2.52 8.55
C TYR A 179 -8.17 2.12 7.07
N VAL A 180 -9.30 1.63 6.56
CA VAL A 180 -9.49 1.36 5.14
C VAL A 180 -10.77 2.03 4.66
N ILE A 181 -10.73 2.54 3.45
CA ILE A 181 -11.90 3.10 2.75
C ILE A 181 -12.58 1.98 1.96
N ILE A 182 -13.88 1.81 2.17
CA ILE A 182 -14.73 0.86 1.45
C ILE A 182 -16.00 1.60 0.97
N PRO A 183 -16.35 1.60 -0.31
CA PRO A 183 -15.69 0.88 -1.43
C PRO A 183 -14.24 1.31 -1.67
N HIS A 184 -13.38 0.36 -2.09
CA HIS A 184 -11.99 0.66 -2.39
C HIS A 184 -11.87 1.73 -3.48
N LEU A 185 -10.91 2.63 -3.33
CA LEU A 185 -10.58 3.66 -4.31
C LEU A 185 -9.45 3.23 -5.25
N THR A 186 -8.73 2.18 -4.86
CA THR A 186 -7.63 1.59 -5.63
C THR A 186 -7.63 0.07 -5.49
N TRP A 187 -7.05 -0.60 -6.47
CA TRP A 187 -6.82 -2.06 -6.48
C TRP A 187 -5.56 -2.38 -7.27
N GLN A 188 -5.10 -3.62 -7.19
CA GLN A 188 -3.98 -4.10 -8.00
C GLN A 188 -4.49 -4.60 -9.35
N ARG A 189 -3.73 -4.29 -10.41
CA ARG A 189 -3.97 -4.79 -11.76
C ARG A 189 -3.64 -6.27 -11.83
N ASN A 190 -4.49 -7.03 -12.54
CA ASN A 190 -4.16 -8.40 -12.93
C ASN A 190 -2.90 -8.38 -13.79
N SER A 191 -1.83 -8.99 -13.31
CA SER A 191 -0.54 -8.99 -13.99
C SER A 191 0.38 -10.10 -13.47
N TYR A 192 1.51 -10.27 -14.15
CA TYR A 192 2.58 -11.12 -13.63
C TYR A 192 3.17 -10.48 -12.36
N SER A 193 3.21 -11.23 -11.27
CA SER A 193 3.82 -10.81 -10.00
C SER A 193 5.29 -11.23 -9.96
N ASP A 194 6.18 -10.25 -9.79
CA ASP A 194 7.62 -10.51 -9.63
C ASP A 194 7.94 -11.15 -8.26
N ILE A 195 7.02 -11.09 -7.31
CA ILE A 195 7.13 -11.76 -6.00
C ILE A 195 6.69 -13.22 -6.10
N GLU A 196 5.52 -13.44 -6.72
CA GLU A 196 4.93 -14.79 -6.82
C GLU A 196 5.49 -15.61 -7.99
N ASN A 197 6.11 -14.96 -9.01
CA ASN A 197 6.58 -15.51 -10.27
C ASN A 197 5.47 -16.19 -11.09
N VAL A 198 4.25 -15.67 -10.98
CA VAL A 198 3.07 -16.15 -11.72
C VAL A 198 2.15 -14.97 -12.07
N ASN A 199 1.24 -15.18 -13.03
CA ASN A 199 0.14 -14.25 -13.25
C ASN A 199 -0.88 -14.38 -12.11
N VAL A 200 -1.21 -13.24 -11.49
CA VAL A 200 -2.17 -13.17 -10.38
C VAL A 200 -3.41 -12.40 -10.82
N ASP A 201 -4.57 -12.95 -10.47
CA ASP A 201 -5.85 -12.26 -10.63
C ASP A 201 -6.23 -11.54 -9.32
N TYR A 202 -6.13 -10.22 -9.34
CA TYR A 202 -6.50 -9.33 -8.24
C TYR A 202 -7.90 -8.73 -8.39
N SER A 203 -8.74 -9.25 -9.29
CA SER A 203 -10.10 -8.70 -9.54
C SER A 203 -10.98 -8.69 -8.29
N PHE A 204 -10.71 -9.58 -7.33
CA PHE A 204 -11.41 -9.62 -6.04
C PHE A 204 -11.23 -8.34 -5.23
N LEU A 205 -10.08 -7.65 -5.35
CA LEU A 205 -9.83 -6.38 -4.65
C LEU A 205 -10.76 -5.27 -5.14
N LYS A 206 -11.04 -5.23 -6.45
CA LYS A 206 -11.94 -4.25 -7.06
C LYS A 206 -13.40 -4.43 -6.65
N HIS A 207 -13.82 -5.68 -6.50
CA HIS A 207 -15.22 -6.03 -6.29
C HIS A 207 -15.56 -6.33 -4.82
N HIS A 208 -14.62 -6.18 -3.89
CA HIS A 208 -14.76 -6.58 -2.47
C HIS A 208 -15.24 -8.03 -2.31
N ARG A 209 -15.04 -8.86 -3.33
CA ARG A 209 -15.37 -10.28 -3.33
C ARG A 209 -14.11 -11.07 -2.99
N TYR A 210 -13.81 -11.15 -1.70
CA TYR A 210 -12.71 -11.99 -1.25
C TYR A 210 -13.03 -13.46 -1.58
N PRO A 211 -12.08 -14.20 -2.18
CA PRO A 211 -12.22 -15.64 -2.30
C PRO A 211 -12.56 -16.20 -0.92
N GLN A 212 -13.56 -17.05 -0.85
CA GLN A 212 -13.84 -17.80 0.37
C GLN A 212 -12.70 -18.83 0.52
N TRP A 213 -11.57 -18.39 1.01
CA TRP A 213 -10.49 -19.26 1.45
C TRP A 213 -11.10 -20.06 2.60
N GLY A 214 -11.19 -21.37 2.39
CA GLY A 214 -11.97 -22.28 3.19
C GLY A 214 -11.91 -21.97 4.67
N ARG A 215 -13.06 -22.05 5.31
CA ARG A 215 -13.12 -22.15 6.75
C ARG A 215 -12.24 -23.34 7.16
N PRO A 216 -11.37 -23.18 8.20
CA PRO A 216 -10.76 -24.34 8.79
C PRO A 216 -11.84 -25.30 9.33
#